data_ed885de48511e01564cd6468e1606b05
#
_entry.id   ed885de48511e01564cd6468e1606b05
#
_cell.length_a   1.000
_cell.length_b   1.000
_cell.length_c   1.000
_cell.angle_alpha   90.00
_cell.angle_beta   90.00
_cell.angle_gamma   90.00
#
_symmetry.space_group_name_H-M   'P 1'
#
loop_
_entity.id
_entity.type
_entity.pdbx_description
1 polymer ?
#
loop_
_entity_poly.entity_id
_entity_poly.type
_entity_poly.pdbx_seq_one_letter_code
_entity_poly.pdbx_strand_id
1 'polypeptide(L)'
;MVGELRRVPLLVPLDDGGGMWTGYLGGVRWIFAFTGEDSLARFARSRGDGQRAWEYAELLGARLLDEVVPGMGEPAGIAVDVADGEGAMLFPPVLGIVPESAAVDRDPDAPGEVG
;
A
#
# COMPACT_ATOMS: atom_id res chain seq x y z
N MET A 1 14.15 -2.55 6.41
CA MET A 1 12.72 -2.89 6.32
C MET A 1 12.12 -2.54 4.96
N VAL A 2 12.20 -1.30 4.52
CA VAL A 2 11.68 -0.94 3.20
C VAL A 2 12.34 -1.77 2.10
N GLY A 3 13.64 -2.01 2.21
CA GLY A 3 14.36 -2.83 1.24
C GLY A 3 13.88 -4.27 1.18
N GLU A 4 13.41 -4.81 2.29
CA GLU A 4 12.82 -6.15 2.31
C GLU A 4 11.46 -6.14 1.66
N LEU A 5 10.63 -5.14 1.97
CA LEU A 5 9.31 -5.00 1.36
C LEU A 5 9.40 -4.93 -0.15
N ARG A 6 10.38 -4.21 -0.67
CA ARG A 6 10.54 -4.04 -2.12
C ARG A 6 10.75 -5.35 -2.85
N ARG A 7 11.29 -6.36 -2.17
CA ARG A 7 11.62 -7.67 -2.76
C ARG A 7 10.55 -8.72 -2.56
N VAL A 8 9.51 -8.40 -1.80
CA VAL A 8 8.47 -9.37 -1.45
C VAL A 8 7.29 -9.25 -2.39
N PRO A 9 6.81 -10.38 -2.96
CA PRO A 9 5.53 -10.37 -3.66
C PRO A 9 4.41 -10.13 -2.65
N LEU A 10 3.53 -9.19 -2.95
CA LEU A 10 2.42 -8.85 -2.09
C LEU A 10 1.10 -9.15 -2.79
N LEU A 11 0.15 -9.66 -2.04
CA LEU A 11 -1.20 -9.91 -2.54
C LEU A 11 -2.04 -8.65 -2.30
N VAL A 12 -2.57 -8.08 -3.38
CA VAL A 12 -3.37 -6.86 -3.33
C VAL A 12 -4.80 -7.23 -3.72
N PRO A 13 -5.75 -7.26 -2.78
CA PRO A 13 -7.11 -7.63 -3.12
C PRO A 13 -7.75 -6.63 -4.06
N LEU A 14 -8.59 -7.14 -4.94
CA LEU A 14 -9.28 -6.35 -5.96
C LEU A 14 -10.77 -6.28 -5.63
N ASP A 15 -11.37 -5.13 -5.91
CA ASP A 15 -12.82 -4.96 -5.78
C ASP A 15 -13.54 -5.50 -7.02
N ASP A 16 -14.86 -5.40 -7.03
CA ASP A 16 -15.67 -5.95 -8.13
C ASP A 16 -15.42 -5.26 -9.46
N GLY A 17 -14.89 -4.04 -9.43
CA GLY A 17 -14.54 -3.30 -10.64
C GLY A 17 -13.12 -3.57 -11.12
N GLY A 18 -12.37 -4.42 -10.43
CA GLY A 18 -10.98 -4.71 -10.75
C GLY A 18 -9.98 -3.72 -10.18
N GLY A 19 -10.43 -2.76 -9.39
CA GLY A 19 -9.56 -1.80 -8.71
C GLY A 19 -8.99 -2.36 -7.42
N MET A 20 -7.87 -1.81 -6.99
CA MET A 20 -7.24 -2.23 -5.74
C MET A 20 -8.07 -1.75 -4.53
N TRP A 21 -8.16 -2.59 -3.50
CA TRP A 21 -8.78 -2.19 -2.25
C TRP A 21 -7.95 -1.13 -1.55
N THR A 22 -8.60 -0.02 -1.21
CA THR A 22 -7.94 1.09 -0.54
C THR A 22 -8.87 1.68 0.54
N GLY A 23 -8.28 2.45 1.46
CA GLY A 23 -9.02 3.20 2.45
C GLY A 23 -8.33 4.51 2.73
N TYR A 24 -9.07 5.51 3.21
CA TYR A 24 -8.50 6.80 3.56
C TYR A 24 -8.32 6.94 5.06
N LEU A 25 -7.16 7.45 5.47
CA LEU A 25 -6.90 7.81 6.84
C LEU A 25 -5.90 8.96 6.88
N GLY A 26 -6.25 10.04 7.55
CA GLY A 26 -5.35 11.18 7.69
C GLY A 26 -4.98 11.87 6.39
N GLY A 27 -5.86 11.86 5.41
CA GLY A 27 -5.59 12.46 4.10
C GLY A 27 -4.73 11.59 3.18
N VAL A 28 -4.41 10.38 3.60
CA VAL A 28 -3.61 9.43 2.82
C VAL A 28 -4.50 8.28 2.39
N ARG A 29 -4.37 7.90 1.13
CA ARG A 29 -5.03 6.71 0.61
C ARG A 29 -4.12 5.51 0.85
N TRP A 30 -4.61 4.53 1.59
CA TRP A 30 -3.84 3.34 1.93
C TRP A 30 -4.23 2.16 1.05
N ILE A 31 -3.26 1.59 0.33
CA ILE A 31 -3.45 0.39 -0.47
C ILE A 31 -3.26 -0.80 0.47
N PHE A 32 -4.24 -1.68 0.55
CA PHE A 32 -4.13 -2.88 1.36
C PHE A 32 -3.34 -3.94 0.61
N ALA A 33 -2.32 -4.49 1.26
CA ALA A 33 -1.48 -5.54 0.69
C ALA A 33 -1.17 -6.58 1.77
N PHE A 34 -0.92 -7.81 1.33
CA PHE A 34 -0.75 -8.93 2.26
C PHE A 34 0.43 -9.78 1.82
N THR A 35 1.18 -10.28 2.80
CA THR A 35 2.34 -11.12 2.55
C THR A 35 1.98 -12.57 2.22
N GLY A 36 0.73 -12.97 2.46
CA GLY A 36 0.28 -14.31 2.17
C GLY A 36 -1.24 -14.43 2.24
N GLU A 37 -1.75 -15.56 1.77
CA GLU A 37 -3.19 -15.80 1.75
C GLU A 37 -3.80 -15.86 3.15
N ASP A 38 -3.04 -16.31 4.15
CA ASP A 38 -3.53 -16.35 5.53
C ASP A 38 -3.81 -14.95 6.07
N SER A 39 -2.91 -14.01 5.80
CA SER A 39 -3.11 -12.62 6.24
C SER A 39 -4.29 -11.98 5.52
N LEU A 40 -4.43 -12.25 4.23
CA LEU A 40 -5.58 -11.78 3.46
C LEU A 40 -6.88 -12.38 4.01
N ALA A 41 -6.89 -13.66 4.34
CA ALA A 41 -8.06 -14.32 4.89
C ALA A 41 -8.47 -13.72 6.24
N ARG A 42 -7.50 -13.40 7.10
CA ARG A 42 -7.79 -12.73 8.37
C ARG A 42 -8.43 -11.36 8.16
N PHE A 43 -7.94 -10.61 7.19
CA PHE A 43 -8.53 -9.32 6.83
C PHE A 43 -9.97 -9.49 6.35
N ALA A 44 -10.22 -10.45 5.46
CA ALA A 44 -11.56 -10.71 4.94
C ALA A 44 -12.52 -11.08 6.08
N ARG A 45 -12.10 -11.94 7.01
CA ARG A 45 -12.92 -12.31 8.16
C ARG A 45 -13.20 -11.12 9.06
N SER A 46 -12.22 -10.25 9.26
CA SER A 46 -12.40 -9.07 10.12
C SER A 46 -13.44 -8.10 9.53
N ARG A 47 -13.66 -8.14 8.22
CA ARG A 47 -14.66 -7.32 7.55
C ARG A 47 -15.98 -8.04 7.35
N GLY A 48 -16.12 -9.26 7.83
CA GLY A 48 -17.33 -10.05 7.64
C GLY A 48 -17.44 -10.73 6.27
N ASP A 49 -16.36 -10.73 5.50
CA ASP A 49 -16.34 -11.24 4.13
C ASP A 49 -15.56 -12.56 3.99
N GLY A 50 -15.39 -13.30 5.09
CA GLY A 50 -14.59 -14.53 5.09
C GLY A 50 -15.11 -15.64 4.19
N GLN A 51 -16.39 -15.60 3.82
CA GLN A 51 -17.01 -16.58 2.92
C GLN A 51 -16.93 -16.16 1.45
N ARG A 52 -16.53 -14.96 1.19
CA ARG A 52 -16.46 -14.43 -0.16
C ARG A 52 -15.17 -14.90 -0.84
N ALA A 53 -15.27 -15.21 -2.13
CA ALA A 53 -14.09 -15.44 -2.94
C ALA A 53 -13.46 -14.08 -3.27
N TRP A 54 -12.16 -13.93 -2.97
CA TRP A 54 -11.44 -12.70 -3.21
C TRP A 54 -10.51 -12.84 -4.40
N GLU A 55 -10.62 -11.93 -5.34
CA GLU A 55 -9.61 -11.80 -6.39
C GLU A 55 -8.49 -10.91 -5.87
N TYR A 56 -7.25 -11.20 -6.28
CA TYR A 56 -6.10 -10.38 -5.92
C TYR A 56 -5.07 -10.40 -7.03
N ALA A 57 -4.26 -9.35 -7.07
CA ALA A 57 -3.08 -9.29 -7.92
C ALA A 57 -1.86 -9.54 -7.05
N GLU A 58 -0.83 -10.17 -7.62
CA GLU A 58 0.44 -10.33 -6.94
C GLU A 58 1.43 -9.36 -7.54
N LEU A 59 1.95 -8.45 -6.72
CA LEU A 59 2.87 -7.41 -7.16
C LEU A 59 4.05 -7.32 -6.18
N LEU A 60 5.25 -7.11 -6.73
CA LEU A 60 6.39 -6.82 -5.87
C LEU A 60 6.17 -5.48 -5.14
N GLY A 61 6.62 -5.42 -3.88
CA GLY A 61 6.53 -4.18 -3.12
C GLY A 61 7.17 -3.01 -3.84
N ALA A 62 8.28 -3.24 -4.55
CA ALA A 62 8.92 -2.19 -5.33
C ALA A 62 7.98 -1.59 -6.38
N ARG A 63 7.18 -2.42 -7.04
CA ARG A 63 6.23 -1.91 -8.04
C ARG A 63 5.13 -1.07 -7.40
N LEU A 64 4.65 -1.49 -6.24
CA LEU A 64 3.65 -0.71 -5.52
C LEU A 64 4.21 0.66 -5.14
N LEU A 65 5.41 0.69 -4.59
CA LEU A 65 6.03 1.95 -4.13
C LEU A 65 6.45 2.86 -5.28
N ASP A 66 7.01 2.30 -6.34
CA ASP A 66 7.64 3.10 -7.40
C ASP A 66 6.72 3.41 -8.58
N GLU A 67 5.70 2.58 -8.81
CA GLU A 67 4.83 2.73 -9.96
C GLU A 67 3.37 2.99 -9.59
N VAL A 68 2.81 2.21 -8.68
CA VAL A 68 1.38 2.33 -8.35
C VAL A 68 1.11 3.58 -7.51
N VAL A 69 1.87 3.78 -6.43
CA VAL A 69 1.69 4.94 -5.56
C VAL A 69 1.84 6.26 -6.29
N PRO A 70 2.91 6.48 -7.08
CA PRO A 70 3.04 7.74 -7.82
C PRO A 70 1.92 7.95 -8.85
N GLY A 71 1.38 6.87 -9.40
CA GLY A 71 0.34 6.95 -10.41
C GLY A 71 -1.04 7.27 -9.87
N MET A 72 -1.23 7.29 -8.55
CA MET A 72 -2.55 7.52 -7.97
C MET A 72 -2.99 8.99 -7.97
N GLY A 73 -2.06 9.92 -8.17
CA GLY A 73 -2.39 11.34 -8.25
C GLY A 73 -2.77 11.98 -6.92
N GLU A 74 -2.59 11.28 -5.81
CA GLU A 74 -2.87 11.77 -4.46
C GLU A 74 -1.92 11.08 -3.48
N PRO A 75 -1.73 11.62 -2.28
CA PRO A 75 -0.88 10.96 -1.30
C PRO A 75 -1.39 9.55 -1.00
N ALA A 76 -0.52 8.56 -1.19
CA ALA A 76 -0.89 7.16 -1.00
C ALA A 76 0.26 6.39 -0.36
N GLY A 77 -0.10 5.45 0.49
CA GLY A 77 0.85 4.56 1.15
C GLY A 77 0.38 3.12 1.07
N ILE A 78 1.12 2.22 1.69
CA ILE A 78 0.79 0.80 1.70
C ILE A 78 0.58 0.35 3.14
N ALA A 79 -0.55 -0.32 3.38
CA ALA A 79 -0.86 -0.92 4.67
C ALA A 79 -0.73 -2.44 4.51
N VAL A 80 0.28 -3.03 5.14
CA VAL A 80 0.61 -4.44 4.97
C VAL A 80 0.13 -5.24 6.17
N ASP A 81 -0.58 -6.34 5.90
CA ASP A 81 -1.03 -7.30 6.91
C ASP A 81 -1.80 -6.64 8.06
N VAL A 82 -2.71 -5.75 7.72
CA VAL A 82 -3.39 -4.90 8.73
C VAL A 82 -4.23 -5.67 9.73
N ALA A 83 -4.63 -6.89 9.43
CA ALA A 83 -5.40 -7.71 10.35
C ALA A 83 -4.51 -8.59 11.27
N ASP A 84 -3.19 -8.47 11.16
CA ASP A 84 -2.26 -9.31 11.90
C ASP A 84 -1.76 -8.69 13.21
N GLY A 85 -2.39 -7.63 13.69
CA GLY A 85 -1.98 -7.01 14.94
C GLY A 85 -0.54 -6.49 14.88
N GLU A 86 0.35 -7.08 15.66
CA GLU A 86 1.76 -6.66 15.68
C GLU A 86 2.51 -6.90 14.37
N GLY A 87 1.99 -7.78 13.53
CA GLY A 87 2.57 -8.01 12.20
C GLY A 87 2.19 -6.95 11.18
N ALA A 88 1.27 -6.07 11.52
CA ALA A 88 0.85 -5.01 10.59
C ALA A 88 1.95 -3.97 10.42
N MET A 89 2.15 -3.52 9.18
CA MET A 89 3.15 -2.50 8.86
C MET A 89 2.54 -1.45 7.96
N LEU A 90 2.90 -0.20 8.21
CA LEU A 90 2.45 0.92 7.39
C LEU A 90 3.65 1.58 6.72
N PHE A 91 3.52 1.80 5.42
CA PHE A 91 4.55 2.48 4.61
C PHE A 91 3.95 3.78 4.06
N PRO A 92 4.11 4.89 4.81
CA PRO A 92 3.51 6.16 4.41
C PRO A 92 4.21 6.78 3.21
N PRO A 93 3.56 7.74 2.52
CA PRO A 93 4.15 8.40 1.36
C PRO A 93 5.14 9.48 1.77
N VAL A 94 6.28 9.06 2.29
CA VAL A 94 7.34 9.96 2.76
C VAL A 94 8.65 9.66 2.03
N LEU A 95 9.58 10.61 2.09
CA LEU A 95 10.90 10.45 1.50
C LEU A 95 11.58 9.21 2.08
N GLY A 96 12.29 8.48 1.23
CA GLY A 96 12.95 7.25 1.61
C GLY A 96 12.08 6.00 1.46
N ILE A 97 10.77 6.16 1.34
CA ILE A 97 9.82 5.04 1.16
C ILE A 97 9.24 5.09 -0.24
N VAL A 98 8.74 6.24 -0.67
CA VAL A 98 8.18 6.44 -2.01
C VAL A 98 9.06 7.40 -2.80
N PRO A 99 8.91 7.45 -4.14
CA PRO A 99 9.64 8.45 -4.94
C PRO A 99 9.35 9.86 -4.46
N GLU A 100 10.30 10.75 -4.61
CA GLU A 100 10.18 12.14 -4.17
C GLU A 100 8.92 12.81 -4.71
N SER A 101 8.57 12.54 -5.95
CA SER A 101 7.36 13.12 -6.56
C SER A 101 6.07 12.74 -5.83
N ALA A 102 6.07 11.62 -5.11
CA ALA A 102 4.90 11.13 -4.38
C ALA A 102 4.99 11.36 -2.87
N ALA A 103 6.11 11.89 -2.37
CA ALA A 103 6.31 12.09 -0.93
C ALA A 103 5.60 13.35 -0.45
N VAL A 104 4.88 13.22 0.67
CA VAL A 104 4.16 14.37 1.27
C VAL A 104 5.07 15.24 2.13
N ASP A 105 6.20 14.71 2.56
CA ASP A 105 7.14 15.43 3.42
C ASP A 105 8.29 16.08 2.66
N ARG A 106 8.24 16.09 1.32
CA ARG A 106 9.21 16.84 0.56
C ARG A 106 8.95 18.34 0.79
N ASP A 107 10.03 19.10 0.87
CA ASP A 107 9.95 20.53 1.05
C ASP A 107 9.84 21.20 -0.33
N PRO A 108 8.69 21.79 -0.71
CA PRO A 108 8.54 22.41 -2.01
C PRO A 108 9.39 23.68 -2.17
N ASP A 109 9.88 24.23 -1.06
CA ASP A 109 10.74 25.41 -1.08
C ASP A 109 12.22 25.06 -1.03
N ALA A 110 12.55 23.76 -0.94
CA ALA A 110 13.95 23.35 -0.92
C ALA A 110 14.63 23.67 -2.24
N PRO A 111 15.89 24.17 -2.22
CA PRO A 111 16.56 24.60 -3.44
C PRO A 111 16.67 23.51 -4.53
N GLY A 112 16.72 22.26 -4.17
CA GLY A 112 16.81 21.17 -5.13
C GLY A 112 15.50 20.77 -5.78
N GLU A 113 14.40 21.35 -5.36
CA GLU A 113 13.06 20.95 -5.78
C GLU A 113 12.30 22.04 -6.52
N VAL A 114 12.99 23.10 -6.86
CA VAL A 114 12.41 24.19 -7.63
C VAL A 114 12.13 23.71 -9.02
N GLY A 115 10.95 23.81 -9.42
CA GLY A 115 10.57 23.35 -10.74
C GLY A 115 9.39 22.51 -10.66
#